data_8db4d98566f8cb0d515fd343ff84f335
#
_entry.id   8db4d98566f8cb0d515fd343ff84f335
#
_cell.length_a   1.000
_cell.length_b   1.000
_cell.length_c   1.000
_cell.angle_alpha   90.00
_cell.angle_beta   90.00
_cell.angle_gamma   90.00
#
_symmetry.space_group_name_H-M   'P 1'
#
loop_
_entity.id
_entity.type
_entity.pdbx_description
1 polymer ?
#
loop_
_entity_poly.entity_id
_entity_poly.type
_entity_poly.pdbx_seq_one_letter_code
_entity_poly.pdbx_strand_id
1 'polypeptide(L)'
;MTQIVKEEKLVYTAQEIAKILHSSPNYVYELIRKGKLKAFKLKSIRVQKSALEDFLKQNEGNDLSDIDNIRRLSEYEDNER
;
A
#
# COMPACT_ATOMS: atom_id res chain seq x y z
N MET A 1 17.89 2.89 30.56
CA MET A 1 17.59 2.72 30.14
C MET A 1 17.28 2.59 29.54
N THR A 2 17.08 2.73 29.23
CA THR A 2 16.74 2.62 28.57
C THR A 2 16.44 2.17 27.79
N GLN A 3 16.32 1.92 27.61
CA GLN A 3 16.02 1.51 26.76
C GLN A 3 15.48 1.71 25.87
N ILE A 4 15.92 1.50 25.42
CA ILE A 4 15.36 1.87 24.43
C ILE A 4 14.70 0.99 23.71
N VAL A 5 13.56 1.10 23.57
CA VAL A 5 12.83 0.23 22.88
C VAL A 5 12.58 0.72 21.60
N LYS A 6 12.89 0.04 20.57
CA LYS A 6 12.51 0.41 19.32
C LYS A 6 11.16 -0.04 19.17
N GLU A 7 10.19 0.82 19.13
CA GLU A 7 8.85 0.45 18.94
C GLU A 7 8.62 0.07 17.53
N GLU A 8 8.05 -1.07 17.30
CA GLU A 8 7.70 -1.45 15.96
C GLU A 8 6.53 -0.65 15.54
N LYS A 9 6.56 -0.12 14.35
CA LYS A 9 5.44 0.63 13.85
C LYS A 9 4.33 -0.31 13.42
N LEU A 10 3.18 -0.16 14.02
CA LEU A 10 2.05 -1.03 13.75
C LEU A 10 1.01 -0.38 12.83
N VAL A 11 1.01 0.94 12.76
CA VAL A 11 0.08 1.65 11.89
C VAL A 11 0.83 2.74 11.16
N TYR A 12 0.32 3.08 9.99
CA TYR A 12 0.91 4.08 9.13
C TYR A 12 -0.15 5.09 8.71
N THR A 13 0.26 6.31 8.45
CA THR A 13 -0.61 7.30 7.83
C THR A 13 -0.60 7.11 6.32
N ALA A 14 -1.54 7.75 5.64
CA ALA A 14 -1.57 7.67 4.18
C ALA A 14 -0.29 8.24 3.57
N GLN A 15 0.25 9.31 4.17
CA GLN A 15 1.49 9.89 3.66
C GLN A 15 2.66 8.93 3.80
N GLU A 16 2.70 8.21 4.92
CA GLU A 16 3.77 7.24 5.12
C GLU A 16 3.66 6.10 4.13
N ILE A 17 2.45 5.62 3.88
CA ILE A 17 2.24 4.57 2.91
C ILE A 17 2.66 5.05 1.52
N ALA A 18 2.31 6.29 1.19
CA ALA A 18 2.68 6.83 -0.11
C ALA A 18 4.20 6.82 -0.30
N LYS A 19 4.94 7.15 0.74
CA LYS A 19 6.39 7.12 0.65
C LYS A 19 6.91 5.71 0.48
N ILE A 20 6.36 4.78 1.23
CA ILE A 20 6.76 3.39 1.13
C ILE A 20 6.52 2.86 -0.27
N LEU A 21 5.39 3.22 -0.85
CA LEU A 21 5.01 2.73 -2.17
C LEU A 21 5.56 3.59 -3.29
N HIS A 22 6.30 4.65 -2.96
CA HIS A 22 6.84 5.58 -3.95
C HIS A 22 5.72 6.17 -4.80
N SER A 23 4.63 6.55 -4.15
CA SER A 23 3.49 7.10 -4.85
C SER A 23 3.01 8.36 -4.13
N SER A 24 1.78 8.75 -4.35
CA SER A 24 1.24 9.94 -3.74
C SER A 24 0.16 9.59 -2.73
N PRO A 25 -0.11 10.47 -1.75
CA PRO A 25 -1.20 10.21 -0.83
C PRO A 25 -2.55 10.05 -1.55
N ASN A 26 -2.76 10.79 -2.63
CA ASN A 26 -4.00 10.66 -3.39
C ASN A 26 -4.16 9.24 -3.93
N TYR A 27 -3.09 8.66 -4.41
CA TYR A 27 -3.12 7.30 -4.91
C TYR A 27 -3.47 6.33 -3.78
N VAL A 28 -2.90 6.55 -2.60
CA VAL A 28 -3.18 5.70 -1.44
C VAL A 28 -4.66 5.79 -1.07
N TYR A 29 -5.22 7.00 -1.06
CA TYR A 29 -6.63 7.17 -0.76
C TYR A 29 -7.51 6.47 -1.80
N GLU A 30 -7.07 6.47 -3.04
CA GLU A 30 -7.80 5.74 -4.08
C GLU A 30 -7.81 4.25 -3.82
N LEU A 31 -6.67 3.71 -3.44
CA LEU A 31 -6.58 2.28 -3.11
C LEU A 31 -7.52 1.94 -1.98
N ILE A 32 -7.59 2.80 -0.98
CA ILE A 32 -8.45 2.58 0.17
C ILE A 32 -9.91 2.68 -0.24
N ARG A 33 -10.24 3.72 -0.99
CA ARG A 33 -11.61 3.96 -1.39
C ARG A 33 -12.14 2.83 -2.27
N LYS A 34 -11.27 2.25 -3.10
CA LYS A 34 -11.66 1.17 -3.99
C LYS A 34 -11.59 -0.19 -3.30
N GLY A 35 -11.26 -0.21 -2.03
CA GLY A 35 -11.25 -1.46 -1.28
C GLY A 35 -10.04 -2.33 -1.51
N LYS A 36 -9.00 -1.79 -2.13
CA LYS A 36 -7.80 -2.58 -2.40
C LYS A 36 -6.85 -2.61 -1.21
N LEU A 37 -6.87 -1.58 -0.40
CA LEU A 37 -6.03 -1.48 0.77
C LEU A 37 -6.92 -1.21 1.96
N LYS A 38 -6.90 -2.09 2.94
CA LYS A 38 -7.76 -1.93 4.11
C LYS A 38 -7.21 -0.88 5.04
N ALA A 39 -8.11 -0.07 5.57
CA ALA A 39 -7.72 1.01 6.44
C ALA A 39 -8.81 1.25 7.47
N PHE A 40 -8.49 2.04 8.47
CA PHE A 40 -9.49 2.48 9.44
C PHE A 40 -9.22 3.93 9.77
N LYS A 41 -10.13 4.54 10.48
CA LYS A 41 -10.01 5.96 10.76
C LYS A 41 -10.00 6.18 12.26
N LEU A 42 -8.98 6.82 12.75
CA LEU A 42 -8.95 7.31 14.11
C LEU A 42 -9.32 8.77 14.04
N LYS A 43 -8.48 9.65 13.85
CA LYS A 43 -8.80 11.02 13.51
C LYS A 43 -8.60 11.23 12.05
N SER A 44 -7.68 10.48 11.52
CA SER A 44 -7.46 10.46 10.09
C SER A 44 -7.22 9.00 9.72
N ILE A 45 -7.05 8.75 8.45
CA ILE A 45 -6.89 7.40 7.94
C ILE A 45 -5.60 6.78 8.45
N ARG A 46 -5.70 5.53 8.86
CA ARG A 46 -4.57 4.74 9.30
C ARG A 46 -4.62 3.38 8.63
N VAL A 47 -3.46 2.84 8.33
CA VAL A 47 -3.34 1.52 7.70
C VAL A 47 -2.47 0.66 8.59
N GLN A 48 -2.95 -0.51 8.95
CA GLN A 48 -2.17 -1.42 9.78
C GLN A 48 -1.02 -1.99 8.97
N LYS A 49 0.07 -2.27 9.64
CA LYS A 49 1.22 -2.88 9.00
C LYS A 49 0.82 -4.19 8.30
N SER A 50 0.01 -5.00 8.97
CA SER A 50 -0.42 -6.28 8.39
C SER A 50 -1.23 -6.06 7.12
N ALA A 51 -2.06 -5.02 7.08
CA ALA A 51 -2.85 -4.74 5.89
C ALA A 51 -1.95 -4.33 4.73
N LEU A 52 -0.91 -3.56 5.03
CA LEU A 52 0.03 -3.17 4.01
C LEU A 52 0.79 -4.39 3.48
N GLU A 53 1.22 -5.25 4.38
CA GLU A 53 1.93 -6.45 3.99
C GLU A 53 1.08 -7.36 3.12
N ASP A 54 -0.20 -7.51 3.49
CA ASP A 54 -1.12 -8.31 2.70
C ASP A 54 -1.34 -7.71 1.32
N PHE A 55 -1.48 -6.40 1.28
CA PHE A 55 -1.66 -5.72 0.01
C PHE A 55 -0.47 -5.98 -0.91
N LEU A 56 0.73 -5.84 -0.36
CA LEU A 56 1.93 -6.05 -1.16
C LEU A 56 2.02 -7.48 -1.66
N LYS A 57 1.70 -8.42 -0.79
CA LYS A 57 1.76 -9.81 -1.14
C LYS A 57 0.76 -10.18 -2.21
N GLN A 58 -0.46 -9.71 -2.05
CA GLN A 58 -1.52 -10.05 -2.99
C GLN A 58 -1.32 -9.44 -4.35
N ASN A 59 -0.55 -8.37 -4.42
CA ASN A 59 -0.38 -7.66 -5.67
C ASN A 59 0.98 -7.83 -6.31
N GLU A 60 1.77 -8.75 -5.79
CA GLU A 60 3.01 -9.10 -6.46
C GLU A 60 2.70 -9.57 -7.87
N GLY A 61 3.41 -9.00 -8.83
CA GLY A 61 3.22 -9.38 -10.21
C GLY A 61 2.09 -8.66 -10.91
N ASN A 62 1.45 -7.72 -10.22
CA ASN A 62 0.35 -6.97 -10.82
C ASN A 62 0.76 -5.54 -11.14
N ASP A 63 0.12 -5.00 -12.15
CA ASP A 63 0.26 -3.61 -12.51
C ASP A 63 -0.96 -2.88 -11.97
N LEU A 64 -0.75 -2.00 -11.00
CA LEU A 64 -1.82 -1.25 -10.38
C LEU A 64 -1.82 0.21 -10.80
N SER A 65 -1.24 0.52 -11.93
CA SER A 65 -1.23 1.89 -12.42
C SER A 65 -2.65 2.43 -12.57
N ASP A 66 -3.54 1.56 -13.04
CA ASP A 66 -4.95 1.90 -13.13
C ASP A 66 -5.67 1.01 -12.14
N ILE A 67 -6.07 1.56 -11.00
CA ILE A 67 -6.64 0.77 -9.93
C ILE A 67 -7.91 0.07 -10.36
N ASP A 68 -8.66 0.68 -11.27
CA ASP A 68 -9.90 0.07 -11.74
C ASP A 68 -9.67 -1.05 -12.74
N ASN A 69 -8.44 -1.19 -13.22
CA ASN A 69 -8.15 -2.14 -14.27
C ASN A 69 -6.78 -2.75 -14.02
N ILE A 70 -6.68 -3.50 -12.95
CA ILE A 70 -5.42 -4.10 -12.55
C ILE A 70 -5.10 -5.25 -13.48
N ARG A 71 -3.86 -5.29 -13.97
CA ARG A 71 -3.44 -6.29 -14.92
C ARG A 71 -2.19 -6.99 -14.40
N ARG A 72 -1.94 -8.16 -14.91
CA ARG A 72 -0.75 -8.89 -14.54
C ARG A 72 0.42 -8.43 -15.35
N LEU A 73 1.56 -8.32 -14.72
CA LEU A 73 2.77 -7.92 -15.43
C LEU A 73 3.12 -8.92 -16.52
N SER A 74 2.78 -10.18 -16.31
CA SER A 74 3.06 -11.18 -17.32
C SER A 74 2.36 -10.90 -18.64
N GLU A 75 1.30 -10.11 -18.62
CA GLU A 75 0.59 -9.74 -19.84
C GLU A 75 1.43 -8.82 -20.72
N TYR A 76 2.47 -8.22 -20.16
CA TYR A 76 3.33 -7.32 -20.92
C TYR A 76 4.62 -7.99 -21.36
N GLU A 77 4.76 -9.27 -21.06
CA GLU A 77 6.01 -9.94 -21.26
C GLU A 77 6.56 -9.83 -22.65
N ASP A 78 5.70 -10.02 -23.62
CA ASP A 78 6.12 -9.98 -24.99
C ASP A 78 6.52 -8.60 -25.44
N ASN A 79 6.10 -7.60 -24.72
CA ASN A 79 6.36 -6.22 -25.09
C ASN A 79 7.49 -5.59 -24.33
N GLU A 80 8.03 -6.32 -23.38
CA GLU A 80 9.00 -5.76 -22.51
C GLU A 80 10.41 -5.83 -23.03
N ARG A 81 10.61 -6.38 -24.12
CA ARG A 81 11.95 -6.59 -24.58
C ARG A 81 12.58 -5.45 -25.24
#